data_54d6c7f2e8aed54d8cb1285f0f3f46fb
#
_entry.id   54d6c7f2e8aed54d8cb1285f0f3f46fb
#
_cell.length_a   1.000
_cell.length_b   1.000
_cell.length_c   1.000
_cell.angle_alpha   90.00
_cell.angle_beta   90.00
_cell.angle_gamma   90.00
#
_symmetry.space_group_name_H-M   'P 1'
#
loop_
_entity.id
_entity.type
_entity.pdbx_description
1 polymer ?
#
loop_
_entity_poly.entity_id
_entity_poly.type
_entity_poly.pdbx_seq_one_letter_code
_entity_poly.pdbx_strand_id
1 'polypeptide(L)'
;MIHSMTAYARKELKGDWGTAVWEIRSVNQRYLETYIRLPEQLRSLEPVLRERFRAKLQRGKVECNLRFEAAQAAASQLHINEELAKLIIESANWVMKEAGQGQLNPVDVLRWPGVMAAAEQDMDAVATELLGGFDLTMEDFLASRASEGANLKALIEQRLAGIQVEVKKVREYLPQIIEWQRQKLTDRLAEAKVELDPARIEQEIVLLAQKIDVAEELDRLEMHISETNKIMKKGGACGRRLDFMMQEFNRESNTLGSKSINAEVTQSAVELKVLIEQMREQIQNIE
;
A
#
# COMPACT_ATOMS: atom_id res chain seq x y z
N MET A 1 12.86 -8.66 -1.28
CA MET A 1 12.48 -7.33 -1.79
C MET A 1 11.45 -6.72 -0.85
N ILE A 2 11.36 -5.41 -0.76
CA ILE A 2 10.31 -4.68 -0.05
C ILE A 2 9.23 -4.33 -1.06
N HIS A 3 7.96 -4.48 -0.68
CA HIS A 3 6.82 -4.17 -1.52
C HIS A 3 5.98 -3.08 -0.88
N SER A 4 5.45 -2.17 -1.72
CA SER A 4 4.44 -1.21 -1.27
C SER A 4 3.08 -1.89 -1.15
N MET A 5 2.26 -1.43 -0.19
CA MET A 5 0.85 -1.80 -0.11
C MET A 5 -0.03 -1.01 -1.07
N THR A 6 0.47 0.11 -1.62
CA THR A 6 -0.22 0.90 -2.64
C THR A 6 0.26 0.49 -4.02
N ALA A 7 -0.67 0.26 -4.94
CA ALA A 7 -0.36 0.01 -6.34
C ALA A 7 -1.62 0.12 -7.21
N TYR A 8 -1.40 0.25 -8.49
CA TYR A 8 -2.44 0.23 -9.52
C TYR A 8 -1.94 -0.49 -10.77
N ALA A 9 -2.80 -1.32 -11.33
CA ALA A 9 -2.58 -1.91 -12.65
C ALA A 9 -3.90 -1.93 -13.42
N ARG A 10 -3.81 -1.75 -14.73
CA ARG A 10 -4.93 -1.83 -15.66
C ARG A 10 -4.50 -2.51 -16.94
N LYS A 11 -5.33 -3.42 -17.43
CA LYS A 11 -5.09 -4.09 -18.71
C LYS A 11 -6.39 -4.22 -19.49
N GLU A 12 -6.33 -3.87 -20.75
CA GLU A 12 -7.40 -4.03 -21.70
C GLU A 12 -7.13 -5.28 -22.55
N LEU A 13 -8.14 -6.09 -22.71
CA LEU A 13 -8.15 -7.31 -23.52
C LEU A 13 -9.18 -7.15 -24.63
N LYS A 14 -8.85 -7.60 -25.82
CA LYS A 14 -9.75 -7.61 -26.98
C LYS A 14 -9.73 -8.98 -27.59
N GLY A 15 -10.90 -9.51 -27.87
CA GLY A 15 -11.10 -10.78 -28.54
C GLY A 15 -12.35 -10.75 -29.39
N ASP A 16 -12.64 -11.86 -30.05
CA ASP A 16 -13.87 -12.01 -30.86
C ASP A 16 -15.13 -11.90 -29.99
N TRP A 17 -14.99 -12.10 -28.68
CA TRP A 17 -16.03 -11.97 -27.66
C TRP A 17 -16.31 -10.51 -27.25
N GLY A 18 -15.44 -9.55 -27.60
CA GLY A 18 -15.59 -8.15 -27.24
C GLY A 18 -14.36 -7.53 -26.59
N THR A 19 -14.59 -6.64 -25.65
CA THR A 19 -13.53 -5.94 -24.90
C THR A 19 -13.72 -6.15 -23.40
N ALA A 20 -12.64 -6.44 -22.72
CA ALA A 20 -12.61 -6.52 -21.25
C ALA A 20 -11.49 -5.65 -20.68
N VAL A 21 -11.75 -5.03 -19.54
CA VAL A 21 -10.77 -4.21 -18.84
C VAL A 21 -10.66 -4.67 -17.39
N TRP A 22 -9.49 -5.19 -17.03
CA TRP A 22 -9.13 -5.45 -15.66
C TRP A 22 -8.51 -4.21 -15.02
N GLU A 23 -8.97 -3.87 -13.84
CA GLU A 23 -8.37 -2.86 -12.97
C GLU A 23 -8.13 -3.46 -11.59
N ILE A 24 -6.89 -3.40 -11.10
CA ILE A 24 -6.52 -3.82 -9.75
C ILE A 24 -5.89 -2.62 -9.05
N ARG A 25 -6.41 -2.28 -7.88
CA ARG A 25 -5.92 -1.20 -7.03
C ARG A 25 -5.76 -1.72 -5.61
N SER A 26 -4.69 -1.31 -4.94
CA SER A 26 -4.55 -1.55 -3.50
C SER A 26 -4.22 -0.29 -2.73
N VAL A 27 -4.61 -0.30 -1.44
CA VAL A 27 -4.27 0.72 -0.46
C VAL A 27 -3.86 0.06 0.84
N ASN A 28 -3.17 0.82 1.69
CA ASN A 28 -2.75 0.33 3.00
C ASN A 28 -3.94 -0.16 3.83
N GLN A 29 -3.84 -1.40 4.31
CA GLN A 29 -4.78 -2.01 5.25
C GLN A 29 -4.06 -3.05 6.10
N ARG A 30 -4.49 -3.19 7.37
CA ARG A 30 -3.86 -4.10 8.34
C ARG A 30 -3.95 -5.57 7.93
N TYR A 31 -5.06 -5.98 7.32
CA TYR A 31 -5.34 -7.33 6.84
C TYR A 31 -5.55 -7.32 5.34
N LEU A 32 -5.46 -8.48 4.70
CA LEU A 32 -5.82 -8.62 3.30
C LEU A 32 -7.35 -8.63 3.17
N GLU A 33 -7.89 -7.60 2.56
CA GLU A 33 -9.30 -7.49 2.20
C GLU A 33 -9.42 -7.37 0.69
N THR A 34 -10.24 -8.22 0.06
CA THR A 34 -10.42 -8.25 -1.39
C THR A 34 -11.86 -7.89 -1.74
N TYR A 35 -12.04 -6.83 -2.51
CA TYR A 35 -13.30 -6.37 -3.06
C TYR A 35 -13.28 -6.61 -4.56
N ILE A 36 -14.07 -7.58 -5.03
CA ILE A 36 -14.08 -8.00 -6.44
C ILE A 36 -15.44 -7.62 -7.02
N ARG A 37 -15.42 -6.88 -8.12
CA ARG A 37 -16.61 -6.47 -8.87
C ARG A 37 -16.54 -7.06 -10.27
N LEU A 38 -17.48 -7.94 -10.57
CA LEU A 38 -17.60 -8.63 -11.84
C LEU A 38 -19.00 -8.42 -12.41
N PRO A 39 -19.16 -8.43 -13.75
CA PRO A 39 -20.46 -8.61 -14.39
C PRO A 39 -21.12 -9.91 -13.94
N GLU A 40 -22.45 -9.93 -13.84
CA GLU A 40 -23.22 -11.07 -13.30
C GLU A 40 -22.88 -12.39 -14.00
N GLN A 41 -22.74 -12.37 -15.32
CA GLN A 41 -22.40 -13.55 -16.14
C GLN A 41 -21.01 -14.14 -15.89
N LEU A 42 -20.11 -13.40 -15.22
CA LEU A 42 -18.74 -13.80 -14.90
C LEU A 42 -18.51 -13.97 -13.40
N ARG A 43 -19.57 -13.97 -12.61
CA ARG A 43 -19.49 -14.05 -11.14
C ARG A 43 -18.88 -15.36 -10.64
N SER A 44 -18.98 -16.42 -11.45
CA SER A 44 -18.33 -17.70 -11.18
C SER A 44 -16.80 -17.61 -11.02
N LEU A 45 -16.15 -16.56 -11.55
CA LEU A 45 -14.70 -16.35 -11.43
C LEU A 45 -14.26 -15.84 -10.06
N GLU A 46 -15.17 -15.29 -9.25
CA GLU A 46 -14.83 -14.63 -7.99
C GLU A 46 -14.04 -15.53 -7.02
N PRO A 47 -14.40 -16.80 -6.77
CA PRO A 47 -13.64 -17.67 -5.87
C PRO A 47 -12.18 -17.87 -6.33
N VAL A 48 -11.97 -18.09 -7.63
CA VAL A 48 -10.65 -18.28 -8.23
C VAL A 48 -9.79 -17.02 -8.07
N LEU A 49 -10.36 -15.84 -8.31
CA LEU A 49 -9.66 -14.57 -8.16
C LEU A 49 -9.25 -14.33 -6.69
N ARG A 50 -10.15 -14.64 -5.74
CA ARG A 50 -9.85 -14.55 -4.30
C ARG A 50 -8.69 -15.44 -3.89
N GLU A 51 -8.64 -16.66 -4.40
CA GLU A 51 -7.54 -17.60 -4.16
C GLU A 51 -6.22 -17.06 -4.71
N ARG A 52 -6.22 -16.56 -5.94
CA ARG A 52 -5.03 -15.96 -6.57
C ARG A 52 -4.50 -14.75 -5.80
N PHE A 53 -5.38 -13.88 -5.28
CA PHE A 53 -4.98 -12.77 -4.41
C PHE A 53 -4.35 -13.27 -3.11
N ARG A 54 -4.96 -14.25 -2.43
CA ARG A 54 -4.43 -14.83 -1.19
C ARG A 54 -3.06 -15.50 -1.37
N ALA A 55 -2.82 -16.10 -2.53
CA ALA A 55 -1.55 -16.74 -2.84
C ALA A 55 -0.40 -15.73 -3.04
N LYS A 56 -0.71 -14.49 -3.45
CA LYS A 56 0.29 -13.50 -3.84
C LYS A 56 0.43 -12.33 -2.85
N LEU A 57 -0.58 -12.07 -2.01
CA LEU A 57 -0.66 -10.90 -1.15
C LEU A 57 -0.94 -11.32 0.30
N GLN A 58 -0.32 -10.62 1.25
CA GLN A 58 -0.49 -10.88 2.69
C GLN A 58 -1.32 -9.80 3.40
N ARG A 59 -1.27 -8.55 2.90
CA ARG A 59 -1.89 -7.38 3.50
C ARG A 59 -2.37 -6.40 2.42
N GLY A 60 -3.25 -5.49 2.84
CA GLY A 60 -3.77 -4.42 2.00
C GLY A 60 -5.23 -4.61 1.64
N LYS A 61 -5.92 -3.51 1.37
CA LYS A 61 -7.25 -3.52 0.77
C LYS A 61 -7.08 -3.51 -0.74
N VAL A 62 -7.52 -4.57 -1.40
CA VAL A 62 -7.43 -4.75 -2.85
C VAL A 62 -8.81 -4.62 -3.47
N GLU A 63 -8.96 -3.72 -4.40
CA GLU A 63 -10.15 -3.55 -5.22
C GLU A 63 -9.83 -4.05 -6.64
N CYS A 64 -10.60 -5.02 -7.11
CA CYS A 64 -10.47 -5.61 -8.44
C CYS A 64 -11.78 -5.43 -9.19
N ASN A 65 -11.73 -4.76 -10.34
CA ASN A 65 -12.88 -4.52 -11.18
C ASN A 65 -12.65 -5.12 -12.55
N LEU A 66 -13.64 -5.84 -13.05
CA LEU A 66 -13.74 -6.26 -14.44
C LEU A 66 -14.87 -5.50 -15.11
N ARG A 67 -14.55 -4.78 -16.17
CA ARG A 67 -15.56 -4.27 -17.13
C ARG A 67 -15.53 -5.16 -18.35
N PHE A 68 -16.68 -5.58 -18.79
CA PHE A 68 -16.84 -6.45 -19.94
C PHE A 68 -17.90 -5.88 -20.89
N GLU A 69 -17.52 -5.69 -22.13
CA GLU A 69 -18.40 -5.24 -23.21
C GLU A 69 -18.37 -6.30 -24.31
N ALA A 70 -19.48 -7.00 -24.47
CA ALA A 70 -19.61 -8.01 -25.51
C ALA A 70 -19.54 -7.40 -26.92
N ALA A 71 -18.91 -8.08 -27.85
CA ALA A 71 -18.83 -7.63 -29.24
C ALA A 71 -20.23 -7.52 -29.85
N GLN A 72 -20.52 -6.38 -30.47
CA GLN A 72 -21.79 -6.18 -31.20
C GLN A 72 -21.94 -7.14 -32.40
N ALA A 73 -20.85 -7.74 -32.86
CA ALA A 73 -20.86 -8.69 -34.00
C ALA A 73 -21.63 -9.99 -33.71
N ALA A 74 -21.84 -10.37 -32.44
CA ALA A 74 -22.74 -11.45 -32.07
C ALA A 74 -24.20 -11.17 -32.45
N ALA A 75 -24.57 -9.91 -32.67
CA ALA A 75 -25.88 -9.53 -33.17
C ALA A 75 -26.10 -9.83 -34.70
N SER A 76 -25.03 -10.15 -35.45
CA SER A 76 -25.13 -10.37 -36.90
C SER A 76 -25.49 -11.81 -37.27
N GLN A 77 -25.42 -12.77 -36.35
CA GLN A 77 -25.93 -14.13 -36.54
C GLN A 77 -27.16 -14.34 -35.65
N LEU A 78 -28.29 -13.79 -36.07
CA LEU A 78 -29.56 -14.07 -35.45
C LEU A 78 -29.93 -15.51 -35.73
N HIS A 79 -29.96 -16.36 -34.72
CA HIS A 79 -30.43 -17.74 -34.83
C HIS A 79 -31.95 -17.73 -34.61
N ILE A 80 -32.67 -18.27 -35.59
CA ILE A 80 -34.11 -18.45 -35.52
C ILE A 80 -34.40 -19.85 -34.98
N ASN A 81 -35.09 -19.93 -33.84
CA ASN A 81 -35.62 -21.16 -33.32
C ASN A 81 -36.85 -21.55 -34.17
N GLU A 82 -36.54 -22.31 -35.24
CA GLU A 82 -37.56 -22.70 -36.21
C GLU A 82 -38.70 -23.55 -35.62
N GLU A 83 -38.40 -24.39 -34.63
CA GLU A 83 -39.41 -25.23 -33.98
C GLU A 83 -40.42 -24.37 -33.21
N LEU A 84 -39.92 -23.43 -32.40
CA LEU A 84 -40.76 -22.50 -31.67
C LEU A 84 -41.53 -21.58 -32.61
N ALA A 85 -40.89 -21.09 -33.67
CA ALA A 85 -41.55 -20.25 -34.68
C ALA A 85 -42.71 -21.01 -35.36
N LYS A 86 -42.56 -22.28 -35.76
CA LYS A 86 -43.61 -23.13 -36.33
C LYS A 86 -44.75 -23.29 -35.33
N LEU A 87 -44.45 -23.60 -34.09
CA LEU A 87 -45.47 -23.77 -33.02
C LEU A 87 -46.33 -22.52 -32.86
N ILE A 88 -45.70 -21.32 -32.86
CA ILE A 88 -46.38 -20.05 -32.71
C ILE A 88 -47.27 -19.77 -33.94
N ILE A 89 -46.75 -20.06 -35.17
CA ILE A 89 -47.51 -19.88 -36.41
C ILE A 89 -48.74 -20.80 -36.41
N GLU A 90 -48.58 -22.06 -36.02
CA GLU A 90 -49.70 -23.01 -35.93
C GLU A 90 -50.75 -22.57 -34.91
N SER A 91 -50.30 -22.12 -33.72
CA SER A 91 -51.17 -21.62 -32.66
C SER A 91 -51.91 -20.36 -33.11
N ALA A 92 -51.22 -19.44 -33.77
CA ALA A 92 -51.85 -18.20 -34.30
C ALA A 92 -52.89 -18.51 -35.42
N ASN A 93 -52.59 -19.47 -36.31
CA ASN A 93 -53.51 -19.92 -37.33
C ASN A 93 -54.77 -20.56 -36.73
N TRP A 94 -54.63 -21.35 -35.68
CA TRP A 94 -55.77 -21.91 -34.95
C TRP A 94 -56.66 -20.79 -34.34
N VAL A 95 -56.04 -19.79 -33.68
CA VAL A 95 -56.77 -18.65 -33.08
C VAL A 95 -57.51 -17.86 -34.19
N MET A 96 -56.86 -17.59 -35.33
CA MET A 96 -57.49 -16.87 -36.44
C MET A 96 -58.68 -17.62 -37.00
N LYS A 97 -58.60 -18.96 -37.08
CA LYS A 97 -59.71 -19.81 -37.53
C LYS A 97 -60.89 -19.77 -36.56
N GLU A 98 -60.66 -19.84 -35.26
CA GLU A 98 -61.70 -19.77 -34.23
C GLU A 98 -62.32 -18.36 -34.14
N ALA A 99 -61.51 -17.32 -34.27
CA ALA A 99 -61.96 -15.92 -34.22
C ALA A 99 -62.67 -15.42 -35.50
N GLY A 100 -62.55 -16.16 -36.59
CA GLY A 100 -63.11 -15.82 -37.91
C GLY A 100 -62.49 -14.58 -38.57
N GLN A 101 -61.46 -13.99 -37.97
CA GLN A 101 -60.76 -12.83 -38.46
C GLN A 101 -59.36 -12.75 -37.83
N GLY A 102 -58.44 -12.00 -38.46
CA GLY A 102 -57.09 -11.77 -37.99
C GLY A 102 -56.06 -11.87 -39.13
N GLN A 103 -54.84 -11.38 -38.89
CA GLN A 103 -53.69 -11.51 -39.76
C GLN A 103 -52.46 -11.83 -38.93
N LEU A 104 -51.67 -12.80 -39.40
CA LEU A 104 -50.38 -13.11 -38.80
C LEU A 104 -49.32 -12.15 -39.34
N ASN A 105 -48.69 -11.38 -38.49
CA ASN A 105 -47.55 -10.56 -38.87
C ASN A 105 -46.24 -11.34 -38.63
N PRO A 106 -45.46 -11.60 -39.67
CA PRO A 106 -44.17 -12.35 -39.52
C PRO A 106 -43.22 -11.68 -38.55
N VAL A 107 -43.23 -10.35 -38.45
CA VAL A 107 -42.34 -9.62 -37.53
C VAL A 107 -42.72 -9.85 -36.06
N ASP A 108 -44.01 -10.03 -35.76
CA ASP A 108 -44.47 -10.32 -34.40
C ASP A 108 -44.06 -11.77 -33.98
N VAL A 109 -44.06 -12.72 -34.91
CA VAL A 109 -43.51 -14.06 -34.67
C VAL A 109 -42.02 -14.01 -34.36
N LEU A 110 -41.24 -13.25 -35.14
CA LEU A 110 -39.79 -13.09 -34.91
C LEU A 110 -39.47 -12.38 -33.58
N ARG A 111 -40.35 -11.47 -33.17
CA ARG A 111 -40.21 -10.74 -31.86
C ARG A 111 -40.63 -11.57 -30.67
N TRP A 112 -41.25 -12.73 -30.86
CA TRP A 112 -41.69 -13.55 -29.76
C TRP A 112 -40.48 -14.05 -28.93
N PRO A 113 -40.52 -13.97 -27.59
CA PRO A 113 -39.42 -14.40 -26.76
C PRO A 113 -38.95 -15.80 -27.05
N GLY A 114 -37.68 -15.98 -27.38
CA GLY A 114 -37.06 -17.26 -27.67
C GLY A 114 -37.11 -17.69 -29.16
N VAL A 115 -37.81 -16.93 -30.06
CA VAL A 115 -37.79 -17.20 -31.53
C VAL A 115 -36.52 -16.66 -32.17
N MET A 116 -36.13 -15.43 -31.84
CA MET A 116 -34.86 -14.89 -32.28
C MET A 116 -33.93 -14.83 -31.06
N ALA A 117 -32.81 -15.50 -31.13
CA ALA A 117 -31.74 -15.42 -30.15
C ALA A 117 -30.43 -15.01 -30.82
N ALA A 118 -29.65 -14.19 -30.16
CA ALA A 118 -28.24 -14.05 -30.53
C ALA A 118 -27.52 -15.38 -30.32
N ALA A 119 -26.51 -15.67 -31.12
CA ALA A 119 -25.67 -16.84 -30.90
C ALA A 119 -25.10 -16.81 -29.49
N GLU A 120 -25.28 -17.88 -28.73
CA GLU A 120 -24.71 -17.98 -27.38
C GLU A 120 -23.18 -17.97 -27.48
N GLN A 121 -22.55 -17.05 -26.86
CA GLN A 121 -21.10 -17.06 -26.68
C GLN A 121 -20.70 -18.19 -25.72
N ASP A 122 -19.64 -18.91 -26.03
CA ASP A 122 -19.03 -19.86 -25.10
C ASP A 122 -18.36 -19.07 -23.95
N MET A 123 -19.15 -18.84 -22.87
CA MET A 123 -18.70 -18.09 -21.70
C MET A 123 -17.57 -18.79 -20.95
N ASP A 124 -17.38 -20.10 -21.09
CA ASP A 124 -16.29 -20.84 -20.45
C ASP A 124 -14.96 -20.56 -21.16
N ALA A 125 -14.96 -20.49 -22.48
CA ALA A 125 -13.79 -20.07 -23.25
C ALA A 125 -13.44 -18.61 -22.95
N VAL A 126 -14.42 -17.71 -22.93
CA VAL A 126 -14.24 -16.30 -22.55
C VAL A 126 -13.67 -16.18 -21.13
N ALA A 127 -14.23 -16.91 -20.16
CA ALA A 127 -13.76 -16.92 -18.79
C ALA A 127 -12.29 -17.33 -18.67
N THR A 128 -11.86 -18.32 -19.47
CA THR A 128 -10.46 -18.78 -19.50
C THR A 128 -9.52 -17.69 -20.00
N GLU A 129 -9.88 -17.00 -21.09
CA GLU A 129 -9.09 -15.88 -21.61
C GLU A 129 -9.03 -14.71 -20.63
N LEU A 130 -10.16 -14.38 -19.98
CA LEU A 130 -10.23 -13.33 -18.98
C LEU A 130 -9.36 -13.64 -17.75
N LEU A 131 -9.30 -14.91 -17.30
CA LEU A 131 -8.39 -15.35 -16.24
C LEU A 131 -6.92 -15.19 -16.64
N GLY A 132 -6.57 -15.51 -17.90
CA GLY A 132 -5.23 -15.24 -18.44
C GLY A 132 -4.89 -13.74 -18.41
N GLY A 133 -5.84 -12.90 -18.80
CA GLY A 133 -5.69 -11.44 -18.72
C GLY A 133 -5.56 -10.91 -17.29
N PHE A 134 -6.29 -11.50 -16.35
CA PHE A 134 -6.13 -11.21 -14.93
C PHE A 134 -4.72 -11.54 -14.42
N ASP A 135 -4.16 -12.69 -14.81
CA ASP A 135 -2.82 -13.09 -14.41
C ASP A 135 -1.76 -12.09 -14.89
N LEU A 136 -1.86 -11.65 -16.13
CA LEU A 136 -0.99 -10.61 -16.66
C LEU A 136 -1.17 -9.26 -15.92
N THR A 137 -2.40 -8.90 -15.57
CA THR A 137 -2.67 -7.67 -14.78
C THR A 137 -2.11 -7.79 -13.36
N MET A 138 -2.15 -8.99 -12.78
CA MET A 138 -1.57 -9.29 -11.47
C MET A 138 -0.04 -9.18 -11.51
N GLU A 139 0.61 -9.62 -12.58
CA GLU A 139 2.07 -9.46 -12.76
C GLU A 139 2.45 -7.98 -12.82
N ASP A 140 1.76 -7.17 -13.62
CA ASP A 140 1.96 -5.73 -13.71
C ASP A 140 1.72 -5.05 -12.35
N PHE A 141 0.71 -5.48 -11.61
CA PHE A 141 0.40 -4.99 -10.28
C PHE A 141 1.51 -5.31 -9.27
N LEU A 142 2.03 -6.54 -9.26
CA LEU A 142 3.14 -6.94 -8.39
C LEU A 142 4.44 -6.21 -8.75
N ALA A 143 4.70 -6.00 -10.05
CA ALA A 143 5.85 -5.21 -10.52
C ALA A 143 5.75 -3.75 -10.04
N SER A 144 4.57 -3.14 -10.14
CA SER A 144 4.31 -1.78 -9.60
C SER A 144 4.60 -1.71 -8.09
N ARG A 145 4.10 -2.70 -7.31
CA ARG A 145 4.38 -2.79 -5.86
C ARG A 145 5.86 -2.90 -5.54
N ALA A 146 6.60 -3.68 -6.32
CA ALA A 146 8.04 -3.86 -6.14
C ALA A 146 8.82 -2.58 -6.47
N SER A 147 8.46 -1.89 -7.56
CA SER A 147 9.07 -0.63 -7.98
C SER A 147 8.86 0.48 -6.93
N GLU A 148 7.61 0.64 -6.46
CA GLU A 148 7.31 1.62 -5.41
C GLU A 148 7.99 1.25 -4.09
N GLY A 149 8.03 -0.03 -3.73
CA GLY A 149 8.76 -0.52 -2.55
C GLY A 149 10.25 -0.23 -2.60
N ALA A 150 10.88 -0.29 -3.77
CA ALA A 150 12.28 0.10 -3.94
C ALA A 150 12.50 1.61 -3.71
N ASN A 151 11.58 2.45 -4.18
CA ASN A 151 11.60 3.90 -3.94
C ASN A 151 11.44 4.23 -2.46
N LEU A 152 10.48 3.60 -1.78
CA LEU A 152 10.28 3.75 -0.33
C LEU A 152 11.54 3.37 0.45
N LYS A 153 12.18 2.26 0.07
CA LYS A 153 13.44 1.82 0.68
C LYS A 153 14.54 2.88 0.52
N ALA A 154 14.74 3.42 -0.67
CA ALA A 154 15.74 4.46 -0.92
C ALA A 154 15.49 5.73 -0.09
N LEU A 155 14.23 6.14 0.04
CA LEU A 155 13.84 7.27 0.89
C LEU A 155 14.17 7.02 2.36
N ILE A 156 13.90 5.82 2.89
CA ILE A 156 14.22 5.48 4.28
C ILE A 156 15.74 5.45 4.49
N GLU A 157 16.51 4.85 3.56
CA GLU A 157 17.97 4.82 3.63
C GLU A 157 18.57 6.24 3.66
N GLN A 158 18.02 7.16 2.88
CA GLN A 158 18.43 8.56 2.90
C GLN A 158 18.16 9.23 4.26
N ARG A 159 17.02 8.96 4.90
CA ARG A 159 16.70 9.52 6.23
C ARG A 159 17.57 8.91 7.33
N LEU A 160 17.86 7.61 7.24
CA LEU A 160 18.80 6.96 8.15
C LEU A 160 20.20 7.57 8.07
N ALA A 161 20.67 7.90 6.87
CA ALA A 161 21.92 8.64 6.70
C ALA A 161 21.84 10.04 7.35
N GLY A 162 20.72 10.73 7.24
CA GLY A 162 20.47 12.00 7.94
C GLY A 162 20.55 11.85 9.47
N ILE A 163 19.91 10.82 10.02
CA ILE A 163 19.98 10.51 11.46
C ILE A 163 21.43 10.28 11.88
N GLN A 164 22.22 9.53 11.09
CA GLN A 164 23.62 9.28 11.38
C GLN A 164 24.46 10.57 11.41
N VAL A 165 24.17 11.53 10.54
CA VAL A 165 24.81 12.85 10.55
C VAL A 165 24.49 13.61 11.84
N GLU A 166 23.22 13.64 12.27
CA GLU A 166 22.83 14.32 13.49
C GLU A 166 23.43 13.66 14.74
N VAL A 167 23.46 12.32 14.81
CA VAL A 167 24.12 11.59 15.90
C VAL A 167 25.61 11.96 15.98
N LYS A 168 26.30 12.04 14.85
CA LYS A 168 27.70 12.44 14.80
C LYS A 168 27.91 13.88 15.27
N LYS A 169 27.09 14.84 14.82
CA LYS A 169 27.13 16.22 15.31
C LYS A 169 27.00 16.32 16.81
N VAL A 170 26.01 15.62 17.39
CA VAL A 170 25.81 15.62 18.84
C VAL A 170 27.05 15.09 19.58
N ARG A 171 27.67 13.98 19.08
CA ARG A 171 28.92 13.46 19.68
C ARG A 171 30.05 14.47 19.65
N GLU A 172 30.18 15.25 18.60
CA GLU A 172 31.21 16.28 18.46
C GLU A 172 30.97 17.47 19.40
N TYR A 173 29.71 17.79 19.72
CA TYR A 173 29.37 18.88 20.66
C TYR A 173 29.52 18.51 22.12
N LEU A 174 29.36 17.25 22.51
CA LEU A 174 29.35 16.84 23.93
C LEU A 174 30.56 17.33 24.74
N PRO A 175 31.82 17.20 24.29
CA PRO A 175 32.97 17.68 25.05
C PRO A 175 32.94 19.20 25.26
N GLN A 176 32.50 19.94 24.25
CA GLN A 176 32.40 21.41 24.30
C GLN A 176 31.31 21.88 25.26
N ILE A 177 30.21 21.15 25.37
CA ILE A 177 29.10 21.46 26.26
C ILE A 177 29.52 21.28 27.71
N ILE A 178 30.26 20.24 28.03
CA ILE A 178 30.78 20.00 29.39
C ILE A 178 31.72 21.15 29.82
N GLU A 179 32.65 21.55 28.94
CA GLU A 179 33.57 22.64 29.22
C GLU A 179 32.86 23.98 29.32
N TRP A 180 31.91 24.28 28.45
CA TRP A 180 31.10 25.48 28.53
C TRP A 180 30.29 25.56 29.85
N GLN A 181 29.72 24.45 30.31
CA GLN A 181 28.99 24.39 31.57
C GLN A 181 29.93 24.59 32.77
N ARG A 182 31.10 24.02 32.71
CA ARG A 182 32.15 24.21 33.72
C ARG A 182 32.49 25.69 33.85
N GLN A 183 32.80 26.35 32.75
CA GLN A 183 33.11 27.77 32.72
C GLN A 183 31.96 28.64 33.27
N LYS A 184 30.74 28.38 32.79
CA LYS A 184 29.52 29.11 33.21
C LYS A 184 29.26 28.96 34.71
N LEU A 185 29.47 27.79 35.30
CA LEU A 185 29.35 27.55 36.73
C LEU A 185 30.41 28.36 37.50
N THR A 186 31.67 28.28 37.05
CA THR A 186 32.79 29.04 37.65
C THR A 186 32.55 30.55 37.62
N ASP A 187 32.13 31.09 36.49
CA ASP A 187 31.85 32.52 36.32
C ASP A 187 30.73 33.01 37.26
N ARG A 188 29.61 32.24 37.33
CA ARG A 188 28.50 32.56 38.24
C ARG A 188 28.91 32.55 39.70
N LEU A 189 29.77 31.68 40.10
CA LEU A 189 30.28 31.54 41.44
C LEU A 189 31.24 32.68 41.78
N ALA A 190 32.08 33.10 40.83
CA ALA A 190 32.93 34.28 40.96
C ALA A 190 32.11 35.57 41.12
N GLU A 191 31.04 35.76 40.34
CA GLU A 191 30.11 36.88 40.45
C GLU A 191 29.43 36.95 41.84
N ALA A 192 29.07 35.79 42.40
CA ALA A 192 28.42 35.70 43.70
C ALA A 192 29.36 35.96 44.89
N LYS A 193 30.66 36.16 44.65
CA LYS A 193 31.72 36.37 45.69
C LYS A 193 31.69 35.31 46.80
N VAL A 194 31.38 34.09 46.49
CA VAL A 194 31.34 32.95 47.41
C VAL A 194 32.71 32.27 47.38
N GLU A 195 33.40 32.20 48.52
CA GLU A 195 34.57 31.31 48.65
C GLU A 195 34.10 29.86 48.59
N LEU A 196 34.43 29.18 47.50
CA LEU A 196 34.03 27.81 47.29
C LEU A 196 35.18 26.84 47.46
N ASP A 197 34.86 25.75 48.11
CA ASP A 197 35.69 24.56 48.10
C ASP A 197 35.79 23.99 46.70
N PRO A 198 36.98 23.90 46.07
CA PRO A 198 37.18 23.32 44.74
C PRO A 198 36.59 21.91 44.60
N ALA A 199 36.62 21.11 45.68
CA ALA A 199 36.07 19.76 45.70
C ALA A 199 34.53 19.75 45.47
N ARG A 200 33.83 20.77 45.98
CA ARG A 200 32.39 20.92 45.78
C ARG A 200 32.02 21.32 44.34
N ILE A 201 32.85 22.14 43.70
CA ILE A 201 32.66 22.52 42.31
C ILE A 201 32.80 21.27 41.44
N GLU A 202 33.84 20.46 41.65
CA GLU A 202 34.04 19.22 40.89
C GLU A 202 32.89 18.22 41.11
N GLN A 203 32.34 18.10 42.31
CA GLN A 203 31.15 17.26 42.56
C GLN A 203 29.93 17.72 41.77
N GLU A 204 29.65 19.02 41.75
CA GLU A 204 28.52 19.58 40.99
C GLU A 204 28.71 19.37 39.47
N ILE A 205 29.94 19.49 38.94
CA ILE A 205 30.26 19.22 37.54
C ILE A 205 30.04 17.76 37.22
N VAL A 206 30.44 16.81 38.07
CA VAL A 206 30.20 15.38 37.88
C VAL A 206 28.70 15.07 37.84
N LEU A 207 27.94 15.63 38.78
CA LEU A 207 26.48 15.47 38.80
C LEU A 207 25.80 16.06 37.55
N LEU A 208 26.28 17.23 37.10
CA LEU A 208 25.81 17.84 35.88
C LEU A 208 26.16 16.97 34.65
N ALA A 209 27.40 16.50 34.54
CA ALA A 209 27.85 15.63 33.46
C ALA A 209 26.98 14.37 33.36
N GLN A 210 26.62 13.74 34.49
CA GLN A 210 25.71 12.60 34.51
C GLN A 210 24.30 12.93 34.02
N LYS A 211 23.78 14.12 34.34
CA LYS A 211 22.44 14.56 33.87
C LYS A 211 22.36 14.80 32.36
N ILE A 212 23.46 15.24 31.76
CA ILE A 212 23.54 15.58 30.34
C ILE A 212 24.16 14.44 29.50
N ASP A 213 24.52 13.33 30.17
CA ASP A 213 25.06 12.18 29.47
C ASP A 213 24.02 11.59 28.55
N VAL A 214 24.32 11.63 27.27
CA VAL A 214 23.48 11.12 26.17
C VAL A 214 24.23 10.07 25.34
N ALA A 215 25.38 9.58 25.81
CA ALA A 215 26.21 8.63 25.09
C ALA A 215 25.44 7.33 24.81
N GLU A 216 24.67 6.86 25.78
CA GLU A 216 23.86 5.65 25.66
C GLU A 216 22.76 5.82 24.57
N GLU A 217 22.07 6.97 24.54
CA GLU A 217 21.06 7.27 23.54
C GLU A 217 21.66 7.33 22.13
N LEU A 218 22.83 7.91 21.98
CA LEU A 218 23.54 7.96 20.70
C LEU A 218 23.96 6.56 20.23
N ASP A 219 24.50 5.72 21.12
CA ASP A 219 24.87 4.35 20.83
C ASP A 219 23.64 3.52 20.41
N ARG A 220 22.51 3.70 21.12
CA ARG A 220 21.25 3.05 20.79
C ARG A 220 20.71 3.50 19.42
N LEU A 221 20.78 4.80 19.09
CA LEU A 221 20.39 5.31 17.78
C LEU A 221 21.25 4.66 16.67
N GLU A 222 22.54 4.50 16.84
CA GLU A 222 23.41 3.81 15.88
C GLU A 222 23.07 2.32 15.73
N MET A 223 22.76 1.64 16.84
CA MET A 223 22.29 0.25 16.79
C MET A 223 20.96 0.15 16.04
N HIS A 224 20.03 1.07 16.25
CA HIS A 224 18.74 1.09 15.57
C HIS A 224 18.89 1.36 14.06
N ILE A 225 19.81 2.23 13.64
CA ILE A 225 20.18 2.42 12.22
C ILE A 225 20.64 1.09 11.61
N SER A 226 21.57 0.40 12.28
CA SER A 226 22.11 -0.87 11.81
C SER A 226 21.03 -1.95 11.68
N GLU A 227 20.17 -2.07 12.70
CA GLU A 227 19.10 -3.08 12.70
C GLU A 227 18.03 -2.76 11.64
N THR A 228 17.65 -1.48 11.47
CA THR A 228 16.71 -1.06 10.41
C THR A 228 17.25 -1.41 9.02
N ASN A 229 18.53 -1.16 8.76
CA ASN A 229 19.18 -1.55 7.51
C ASN A 229 19.16 -3.06 7.29
N LYS A 230 19.41 -3.88 8.33
CA LYS A 230 19.33 -5.36 8.25
C LYS A 230 17.89 -5.81 7.90
N ILE A 231 16.87 -5.22 8.53
CA ILE A 231 15.47 -5.52 8.27
C ILE A 231 15.14 -5.23 6.80
N MET A 232 15.51 -4.04 6.30
CA MET A 232 15.28 -3.64 4.91
C MET A 232 16.04 -4.52 3.90
N LYS A 233 17.26 -4.92 4.23
CA LYS A 233 18.07 -5.83 3.39
C LYS A 233 17.47 -7.23 3.30
N LYS A 234 16.92 -7.74 4.40
CA LYS A 234 16.22 -9.03 4.43
C LYS A 234 14.93 -8.97 3.60
N GLY A 235 14.19 -7.87 3.65
CA GLY A 235 12.92 -7.68 2.93
C GLY A 235 11.80 -8.60 3.43
N GLY A 236 10.79 -8.80 2.57
CA GLY A 236 9.57 -9.53 2.93
C GLY A 236 8.61 -8.66 3.74
N ALA A 237 7.67 -9.26 4.45
CA ALA A 237 6.70 -8.56 5.29
C ALA A 237 7.37 -7.91 6.52
N CYS A 238 8.00 -6.76 6.31
CA CYS A 238 8.85 -6.10 7.31
C CYS A 238 8.21 -4.83 7.94
N GLY A 239 7.09 -4.36 7.43
CA GLY A 239 6.48 -3.09 7.87
C GLY A 239 6.26 -2.97 9.37
N ARG A 240 5.77 -4.03 10.05
CA ARG A 240 5.59 -4.01 11.52
C ARG A 240 6.91 -3.90 12.29
N ARG A 241 7.96 -4.55 11.80
CA ARG A 241 9.28 -4.48 12.44
C ARG A 241 9.89 -3.10 12.28
N LEU A 242 9.72 -2.50 11.10
CA LEU A 242 10.16 -1.14 10.83
C LEU A 242 9.38 -0.12 11.69
N ASP A 243 8.05 -0.28 11.85
CA ASP A 243 7.25 0.58 12.72
C ASP A 243 7.71 0.50 14.19
N PHE A 244 8.03 -0.70 14.68
CA PHE A 244 8.63 -0.87 16.00
C PHE A 244 9.98 -0.12 16.12
N MET A 245 10.84 -0.21 15.10
CA MET A 245 12.10 0.54 15.09
C MET A 245 11.87 2.05 15.17
N MET A 246 10.82 2.59 14.52
CA MET A 246 10.48 4.01 14.61
C MET A 246 10.07 4.42 16.03
N GLN A 247 9.42 3.53 16.77
CA GLN A 247 9.09 3.78 18.19
C GLN A 247 10.36 3.86 19.04
N GLU A 248 11.32 2.97 18.82
CA GLU A 248 12.62 3.01 19.52
C GLU A 248 13.42 4.27 19.16
N PHE A 249 13.50 4.64 17.88
CA PHE A 249 14.12 5.90 17.46
C PHE A 249 13.48 7.11 18.14
N ASN A 250 12.14 7.17 18.20
CA ASN A 250 11.42 8.24 18.89
C ASN A 250 11.74 8.29 20.39
N ARG A 251 11.83 7.14 21.03
CA ARG A 251 12.17 7.04 22.45
C ARG A 251 13.55 7.65 22.72
N GLU A 252 14.57 7.24 21.98
CA GLU A 252 15.94 7.73 22.16
C GLU A 252 16.04 9.24 21.84
N SER A 253 15.37 9.70 20.76
CA SER A 253 15.33 11.12 20.41
C SER A 253 14.61 11.98 21.46
N ASN A 254 13.57 11.46 22.13
CA ASN A 254 12.88 12.15 23.21
C ASN A 254 13.81 12.27 24.44
N THR A 255 14.52 11.21 24.79
CA THR A 255 15.46 11.21 25.90
C THR A 255 16.62 12.18 25.63
N LEU A 256 17.20 12.15 24.43
CA LEU A 256 18.21 13.11 23.98
C LEU A 256 17.72 14.55 24.13
N GLY A 257 16.52 14.85 23.63
CA GLY A 257 15.93 16.21 23.74
C GLY A 257 15.69 16.63 25.18
N SER A 258 15.26 15.74 26.06
CA SER A 258 15.00 16.05 27.50
C SER A 258 16.26 16.25 28.29
N LYS A 259 17.37 15.62 27.93
CA LYS A 259 18.70 15.80 28.57
C LYS A 259 19.48 16.98 27.97
N SER A 260 19.00 17.56 26.87
CA SER A 260 19.68 18.68 26.20
C SER A 260 19.61 19.96 27.00
N ILE A 261 20.79 20.57 27.22
CA ILE A 261 20.93 21.90 27.84
C ILE A 261 21.55 22.94 26.89
N ASN A 262 21.82 22.52 25.66
CA ASN A 262 22.47 23.33 24.62
C ASN A 262 21.54 23.45 23.40
N ALA A 263 21.49 24.62 22.78
CA ALA A 263 20.63 24.89 21.64
C ALA A 263 20.95 23.97 20.42
N GLU A 264 22.24 23.69 20.17
CA GLU A 264 22.70 22.85 19.06
C GLU A 264 22.20 21.41 19.21
N VAL A 265 22.32 20.83 20.41
CA VAL A 265 21.82 19.47 20.70
C VAL A 265 20.30 19.44 20.65
N THR A 266 19.62 20.48 21.12
CA THR A 266 18.16 20.59 21.01
C THR A 266 17.72 20.62 19.54
N GLN A 267 18.42 21.39 18.71
CA GLN A 267 18.14 21.46 17.28
C GLN A 267 18.35 20.11 16.61
N SER A 268 19.45 19.40 16.91
CA SER A 268 19.67 18.03 16.42
C SER A 268 18.57 17.06 16.88
N ALA A 269 18.11 17.15 18.12
CA ALA A 269 17.01 16.31 18.62
C ALA A 269 15.69 16.60 17.87
N VAL A 270 15.42 17.85 17.52
CA VAL A 270 14.25 18.21 16.69
C VAL A 270 14.39 17.64 15.27
N GLU A 271 15.56 17.78 14.65
CA GLU A 271 15.82 17.24 13.30
C GLU A 271 15.70 15.71 13.28
N LEU A 272 16.23 15.01 14.30
CA LEU A 272 16.03 13.57 14.46
C LEU A 272 14.54 13.21 14.45
N LYS A 273 13.70 13.93 15.19
CA LYS A 273 12.24 13.68 15.22
C LYS A 273 11.58 13.89 13.87
N VAL A 274 11.99 14.92 13.12
CA VAL A 274 11.47 15.18 11.78
C VAL A 274 11.82 14.01 10.84
N LEU A 275 13.08 13.58 10.85
CA LEU A 275 13.52 12.46 10.00
C LEU A 275 12.81 11.14 10.37
N ILE A 276 12.62 10.88 11.66
CA ILE A 276 11.92 9.71 12.17
C ILE A 276 10.45 9.70 11.72
N GLU A 277 9.75 10.83 11.84
CA GLU A 277 8.34 10.91 11.44
C GLU A 277 8.19 10.77 9.93
N GLN A 278 9.09 11.37 9.13
CA GLN A 278 9.12 11.16 7.69
C GLN A 278 9.31 9.68 7.32
N MET A 279 10.19 8.94 8.02
CA MET A 279 10.35 7.50 7.81
C MET A 279 9.09 6.74 8.20
N ARG A 280 8.47 7.09 9.33
CA ARG A 280 7.27 6.44 9.83
C ARG A 280 6.11 6.53 8.85
N GLU A 281 5.91 7.69 8.23
CA GLU A 281 4.91 7.87 7.17
C GLU A 281 5.15 6.94 5.97
N GLN A 282 6.40 6.81 5.53
CA GLN A 282 6.74 5.91 4.42
C GLN A 282 6.57 4.43 4.79
N ILE A 283 6.94 4.05 6.01
CA ILE A 283 6.84 2.69 6.53
C ILE A 283 5.38 2.22 6.60
N GLN A 284 4.42 3.12 6.80
CA GLN A 284 3.00 2.77 6.78
C GLN A 284 2.55 2.14 5.47
N ASN A 285 3.24 2.42 4.37
CA ASN A 285 2.94 1.87 3.05
C ASN A 285 3.75 0.60 2.72
N ILE A 286 4.60 0.12 3.62
CA ILE A 286 5.42 -1.09 3.45
C ILE A 286 4.68 -2.31 3.98
N GLU A 287 4.64 -3.37 3.13
CA GLU A 287 4.12 -4.67 3.53
C GLU A 287 5.05 -5.39 4.50
#